data_5a94b6ea65390e6395b70c0ef503c170
#
_entry.id   5a94b6ea65390e6395b70c0ef503c170
#
_cell.length_a   1.000
_cell.length_b   1.000
_cell.length_c   1.000
_cell.angle_alpha   90.00
_cell.angle_beta   90.00
_cell.angle_gamma   90.00
#
_symmetry.space_group_name_H-M   'P 1'
#
loop_
_entity.id
_entity.type
_entity.pdbx_description
1 polymer ?
#
loop_
_entity_poly.entity_id
_entity_poly.type
_entity_poly.pdbx_seq_one_letter_code
_entity_poly.pdbx_strand_id
1 'polypeptide(L)'
;MKFDGLICGDSDLLLKEMLDQNISVDLILTDPPYNLNKDFGNDSDKLSLDDFLLITKKRIDLCKNLLKDDGSIIWFGIHHYIGFIQSIMYEAGLNYRRMNIWYYENGFCRTQKAPLTQYEPFLWFSKSNKKWTYNVDDVRIPYKSTDRLKNPIYYKNSKGEKVKWEPNPLGAMRGDVWAFPTLAGKVFKDERTEHPTQKPESLITEIIKAYCPKSDKGFYEGTILDPFHGSGTLGVCCEKLNSQGHKIKWIGIELEKKWCDVAKDRLDKILTLV
;
A
#
# COMPACT_ATOMS: atom_id res chain seq x y z
N MET A 1 3.14 14.49 21.42
CA MET A 1 3.93 13.24 21.16
C MET A 1 4.77 13.44 19.91
N LYS A 2 5.92 12.79 19.76
CA LYS A 2 6.67 12.80 18.49
C LYS A 2 6.10 11.70 17.61
N PHE A 3 5.65 12.05 16.41
CA PHE A 3 5.15 11.10 15.41
C PHE A 3 6.28 10.69 14.47
N ASP A 4 6.92 9.56 14.81
CA ASP A 4 8.09 9.02 14.09
C ASP A 4 8.24 7.53 14.46
N GLY A 5 8.31 6.65 13.46
CA GLY A 5 8.41 5.21 13.65
C GLY A 5 7.12 4.55 14.18
N LEU A 6 7.26 3.50 14.97
CA LEU A 6 6.16 2.73 15.54
C LEU A 6 5.55 3.42 16.76
N ILE A 7 4.24 3.55 16.77
CA ILE A 7 3.46 4.12 17.87
C ILE A 7 2.36 3.12 18.27
N CYS A 8 2.37 2.69 19.54
CA CYS A 8 1.31 1.84 20.05
C CYS A 8 0.17 2.68 20.58
N GLY A 9 -1.04 2.50 20.04
CA GLY A 9 -2.22 3.24 20.46
C GLY A 9 -3.38 3.18 19.47
N ASP A 10 -4.47 3.81 19.84
CA ASP A 10 -5.68 3.89 19.01
C ASP A 10 -5.47 4.85 17.84
N SER A 11 -5.62 4.34 16.61
CA SER A 11 -5.43 5.12 15.39
C SER A 11 -6.44 6.26 15.27
N ASP A 12 -7.69 6.09 15.71
CA ASP A 12 -8.71 7.14 15.62
C ASP A 12 -8.39 8.34 16.54
N LEU A 13 -7.72 8.10 17.66
CA LEU A 13 -7.24 9.13 18.58
C LEU A 13 -5.95 9.79 18.06
N LEU A 14 -4.98 8.95 17.66
CA LEU A 14 -3.68 9.43 17.20
C LEU A 14 -3.74 10.20 15.88
N LEU A 15 -4.60 9.81 14.94
CA LEU A 15 -4.83 10.57 13.70
C LEU A 15 -5.39 11.98 13.99
N LYS A 16 -6.26 12.12 14.99
CA LYS A 16 -6.74 13.45 15.42
C LYS A 16 -5.63 14.28 16.06
N GLU A 17 -4.83 13.66 16.95
CA GLU A 17 -3.69 14.35 17.57
C GLU A 17 -2.66 14.80 16.50
N MET A 18 -2.43 14.00 15.46
CA MET A 18 -1.60 14.38 14.31
C MET A 18 -2.15 15.63 13.59
N LEU A 19 -3.48 15.71 13.39
CA LEU A 19 -4.12 16.88 12.80
C LEU A 19 -3.97 18.12 13.69
N ASP A 20 -4.19 17.98 14.99
CA ASP A 20 -4.05 19.07 15.96
C ASP A 20 -2.60 19.61 16.01
N GLN A 21 -1.61 18.75 15.73
CA GLN A 21 -0.20 19.13 15.62
C GLN A 21 0.21 19.58 14.20
N ASN A 22 -0.73 19.72 13.26
CA ASN A 22 -0.49 20.09 11.86
C ASN A 22 0.50 19.18 11.14
N ILE A 23 0.51 17.88 11.47
CA ILE A 23 1.33 16.90 10.78
C ILE A 23 0.71 16.60 9.43
N SER A 24 1.56 16.50 8.41
CA SER A 24 1.13 16.13 7.07
C SER A 24 2.06 15.09 6.47
N VAL A 25 1.48 14.19 5.63
CA VAL A 25 2.18 13.05 5.05
C VAL A 25 2.05 13.03 3.53
N ASP A 26 3.04 12.46 2.87
CA ASP A 26 3.09 12.36 1.41
C ASP A 26 2.28 11.16 0.89
N LEU A 27 2.31 10.07 1.64
CA LEU A 27 1.66 8.82 1.27
C LEU A 27 1.00 8.19 2.50
N ILE A 28 -0.24 7.75 2.34
CA ILE A 28 -0.88 6.82 3.25
C ILE A 28 -0.91 5.46 2.55
N LEU A 29 -0.29 4.46 3.16
CA LEU A 29 -0.25 3.09 2.66
C LEU A 29 -0.73 2.18 3.77
N THR A 30 -1.95 1.67 3.65
CA THR A 30 -2.62 1.03 4.78
C THR A 30 -3.48 -0.17 4.42
N ASP A 31 -3.49 -1.13 5.34
CA ASP A 31 -4.25 -2.38 5.29
C ASP A 31 -5.16 -2.49 6.52
N PRO A 32 -6.30 -1.78 6.54
CA PRO A 32 -7.19 -1.76 7.70
C PRO A 32 -7.90 -3.10 7.91
N PRO A 33 -8.47 -3.36 9.11
CA PRO A 33 -9.33 -4.52 9.34
C PRO A 33 -10.49 -4.60 8.33
N TYR A 34 -10.78 -5.81 7.81
CA TYR A 34 -11.72 -6.02 6.71
C TYR A 34 -13.12 -6.44 7.14
N ASN A 35 -13.40 -6.50 8.43
CA ASN A 35 -14.66 -6.97 8.99
C ASN A 35 -14.99 -8.43 8.59
N LEU A 36 -14.01 -9.33 8.70
CA LEU A 36 -14.09 -10.75 8.36
C LEU A 36 -14.15 -11.68 9.57
N ASN A 37 -14.46 -11.17 10.76
CA ASN A 37 -14.39 -11.91 12.02
C ASN A 37 -13.00 -12.50 12.30
N LYS A 38 -11.93 -11.79 11.93
CA LYS A 38 -10.57 -12.15 12.29
C LYS A 38 -10.31 -11.79 13.74
N ASP A 39 -9.59 -12.64 14.43
CA ASP A 39 -9.12 -12.35 15.78
C ASP A 39 -7.79 -11.59 15.72
N PHE A 40 -7.86 -10.28 15.96
CA PHE A 40 -6.69 -9.41 16.11
C PHE A 40 -6.35 -9.16 17.59
N GLY A 41 -7.08 -9.78 18.53
CA GLY A 41 -6.99 -9.54 19.97
C GLY A 41 -8.11 -8.62 20.51
N ASN A 42 -9.03 -8.22 19.62
CA ASN A 42 -10.19 -7.39 19.96
C ASN A 42 -11.37 -7.69 19.01
N ASP A 43 -12.56 -7.11 19.28
CA ASP A 43 -13.77 -7.31 18.49
C ASP A 43 -13.92 -6.32 17.32
N SER A 44 -12.87 -5.60 16.94
CA SER A 44 -12.93 -4.55 15.90
C SER A 44 -13.26 -5.08 14.50
N ASP A 45 -13.18 -6.37 14.25
CA ASP A 45 -13.42 -7.02 12.95
C ASP A 45 -14.78 -7.77 12.91
N LYS A 46 -15.73 -7.41 13.80
CA LYS A 46 -17.07 -8.06 13.93
C LYS A 46 -18.19 -7.02 13.99
N LEU A 47 -18.13 -6.02 13.14
CA LEU A 47 -19.10 -4.92 13.12
C LEU A 47 -20.29 -5.23 12.20
N SER A 48 -21.41 -4.56 12.42
CA SER A 48 -22.46 -4.47 11.39
C SER A 48 -21.89 -3.77 10.14
N LEU A 49 -22.51 -4.00 8.97
CA LEU A 49 -22.05 -3.33 7.75
C LEU A 49 -22.11 -1.80 7.90
N ASP A 50 -23.19 -1.28 8.46
CA ASP A 50 -23.40 0.16 8.62
C ASP A 50 -22.34 0.77 9.55
N ASP A 51 -22.04 0.13 10.69
CA ASP A 51 -21.00 0.58 11.63
C ASP A 51 -19.61 0.52 10.99
N PHE A 52 -19.32 -0.57 10.25
CA PHE A 52 -18.06 -0.70 9.51
C PHE A 52 -17.87 0.42 8.50
N LEU A 53 -18.91 0.74 7.70
CA LEU A 53 -18.84 1.81 6.71
C LEU A 53 -18.73 3.19 7.38
N LEU A 54 -19.44 3.43 8.47
CA LEU A 54 -19.37 4.67 9.23
C LEU A 54 -17.98 4.93 9.79
N ILE A 55 -17.36 3.91 10.41
CA ILE A 55 -16.01 3.99 10.96
C ILE A 55 -14.99 4.17 9.82
N THR A 56 -15.15 3.44 8.72
CA THR A 56 -14.29 3.55 7.54
C THR A 56 -14.34 4.96 6.96
N LYS A 57 -15.53 5.57 6.85
CA LYS A 57 -15.70 6.95 6.39
C LYS A 57 -14.95 7.94 7.28
N LYS A 58 -15.13 7.85 8.59
CA LYS A 58 -14.43 8.70 9.57
C LYS A 58 -12.91 8.58 9.42
N ARG A 59 -12.38 7.37 9.27
CA ARG A 59 -10.94 7.11 9.11
C ARG A 59 -10.39 7.65 7.80
N ILE A 60 -11.13 7.49 6.70
CA ILE A 60 -10.78 8.07 5.39
C ILE A 60 -10.73 9.60 5.46
N ASP A 61 -11.70 10.25 6.14
CA ASP A 61 -11.72 11.70 6.31
C ASP A 61 -10.52 12.20 7.13
N LEU A 62 -10.15 11.52 8.21
CA LEU A 62 -8.95 11.82 9.00
C LEU A 62 -7.68 11.68 8.14
N CYS A 63 -7.55 10.56 7.45
CA CYS A 63 -6.44 10.28 6.55
C CYS A 63 -6.31 11.33 5.44
N LYS A 64 -7.41 11.68 4.77
CA LYS A 64 -7.43 12.73 3.74
C LYS A 64 -6.88 14.06 4.26
N ASN A 65 -7.30 14.45 5.47
CA ASN A 65 -6.88 15.73 6.05
C ASN A 65 -5.39 15.75 6.42
N LEU A 66 -4.79 14.60 6.71
CA LEU A 66 -3.36 14.45 6.95
C LEU A 66 -2.53 14.44 5.65
N LEU A 67 -3.12 14.19 4.48
CA LEU A 67 -2.38 14.21 3.22
C LEU A 67 -1.93 15.63 2.87
N LYS A 68 -0.68 15.77 2.38
CA LYS A 68 -0.23 16.95 1.65
C LYS A 68 -1.08 17.15 0.39
N ASP A 69 -1.04 18.32 -0.23
CA ASP A 69 -1.88 18.61 -1.39
C ASP A 69 -1.63 17.70 -2.59
N ASP A 70 -0.40 17.25 -2.80
CA ASP A 70 0.00 16.28 -3.83
C ASP A 70 0.09 14.83 -3.31
N GLY A 71 -0.30 14.61 -2.06
CA GLY A 71 -0.27 13.31 -1.40
C GLY A 71 -1.27 12.31 -1.97
N SER A 72 -0.98 11.05 -1.75
CA SER A 72 -1.77 9.90 -2.21
C SER A 72 -2.15 8.96 -1.06
N ILE A 73 -3.25 8.25 -1.24
CA ILE A 73 -3.68 7.17 -0.35
C ILE A 73 -3.77 5.86 -1.13
N ILE A 74 -3.13 4.84 -0.60
CA ILE A 74 -3.22 3.44 -1.01
C ILE A 74 -3.95 2.69 0.11
N TRP A 75 -5.11 2.17 -0.20
CA TRP A 75 -5.99 1.54 0.76
C TRP A 75 -6.33 0.13 0.31
N PHE A 76 -5.85 -0.85 1.05
CA PHE A 76 -6.19 -2.25 0.82
C PHE A 76 -7.61 -2.57 1.24
N GLY A 77 -8.18 -3.58 0.62
CA GLY A 77 -9.51 -4.08 0.97
C GLY A 77 -9.76 -5.43 0.34
N ILE A 78 -10.99 -5.92 0.49
CA ILE A 78 -11.44 -7.17 -0.11
C ILE A 78 -12.61 -6.94 -1.06
N HIS A 79 -12.82 -7.90 -1.95
CA HIS A 79 -13.88 -7.86 -2.96
C HIS A 79 -15.29 -7.62 -2.40
N HIS A 80 -15.57 -8.03 -1.14
CA HIS A 80 -16.86 -7.78 -0.51
C HIS A 80 -17.17 -6.29 -0.27
N TYR A 81 -16.15 -5.49 0.09
CA TYR A 81 -16.38 -4.15 0.60
C TYR A 81 -15.69 -3.06 -0.22
N ILE A 82 -14.78 -3.43 -1.14
CA ILE A 82 -13.96 -2.44 -1.86
C ILE A 82 -14.80 -1.42 -2.66
N GLY A 83 -15.96 -1.83 -3.18
CA GLY A 83 -16.87 -0.92 -3.89
C GLY A 83 -17.48 0.14 -2.99
N PHE A 84 -17.85 -0.19 -1.76
CA PHE A 84 -18.32 0.78 -0.77
C PHE A 84 -17.21 1.73 -0.34
N ILE A 85 -16.01 1.19 -0.09
CA ILE A 85 -14.84 1.99 0.28
C ILE A 85 -14.49 2.98 -0.83
N GLN A 86 -14.54 2.55 -2.09
CA GLN A 86 -14.33 3.42 -3.25
C GLN A 86 -15.35 4.56 -3.29
N SER A 87 -16.64 4.29 -3.04
CA SER A 87 -17.69 5.32 -2.97
C SER A 87 -17.42 6.32 -1.84
N ILE A 88 -17.04 5.83 -0.66
CA ILE A 88 -16.68 6.69 0.49
C ILE A 88 -15.50 7.60 0.15
N MET A 89 -14.50 7.11 -0.57
CA MET A 89 -13.35 7.93 -0.98
C MET A 89 -13.75 9.03 -1.98
N TYR A 90 -14.67 8.74 -2.91
CA TYR A 90 -15.25 9.76 -3.79
C TYR A 90 -16.05 10.80 -3.00
N GLU A 91 -16.91 10.37 -2.07
CA GLU A 91 -17.67 11.27 -1.19
C GLU A 91 -16.78 12.17 -0.33
N ALA A 92 -15.64 11.63 0.12
CA ALA A 92 -14.62 12.39 0.82
C ALA A 92 -13.94 13.44 -0.07
N GLY A 93 -14.19 13.45 -1.39
CA GLY A 93 -13.60 14.39 -2.35
C GLY A 93 -12.15 14.04 -2.72
N LEU A 94 -11.73 12.79 -2.55
CA LEU A 94 -10.49 12.28 -3.09
C LEU A 94 -10.62 11.99 -4.59
N ASN A 95 -9.52 12.04 -5.31
CA ASN A 95 -9.48 11.85 -6.75
C ASN A 95 -8.99 10.43 -7.10
N TYR A 96 -9.86 9.63 -7.68
CA TYR A 96 -9.56 8.27 -8.12
C TYR A 96 -8.43 8.23 -9.15
N ARG A 97 -7.50 7.34 -8.95
CA ARG A 97 -6.40 7.06 -9.89
C ARG A 97 -6.51 5.66 -10.46
N ARG A 98 -6.57 4.65 -9.61
CA ARG A 98 -6.66 3.24 -10.04
C ARG A 98 -7.18 2.34 -8.93
N MET A 99 -7.90 1.29 -9.30
CA MET A 99 -8.01 0.07 -8.51
C MET A 99 -6.91 -0.86 -9.00
N ASN A 100 -5.99 -1.24 -8.12
CA ASN A 100 -4.96 -2.21 -8.39
C ASN A 100 -5.37 -3.54 -7.75
N ILE A 101 -4.86 -4.63 -8.29
CA ILE A 101 -5.15 -5.99 -7.85
C ILE A 101 -3.83 -6.64 -7.42
N TRP A 102 -3.68 -6.94 -6.15
CA TRP A 102 -2.65 -7.87 -5.72
C TRP A 102 -3.13 -9.29 -6.04
N TYR A 103 -2.48 -9.91 -7.02
CA TYR A 103 -2.77 -11.27 -7.48
C TYR A 103 -1.77 -12.26 -6.88
N TYR A 104 -2.27 -13.42 -6.41
CA TYR A 104 -1.46 -14.50 -5.88
C TYR A 104 -2.01 -15.87 -6.29
N GLU A 105 -1.11 -16.77 -6.75
CA GLU A 105 -1.50 -18.10 -7.21
C GLU A 105 -1.68 -19.10 -6.06
N ASN A 106 -1.06 -18.84 -4.91
CA ASN A 106 -1.03 -19.72 -3.75
C ASN A 106 -2.17 -19.47 -2.75
N GLY A 107 -3.33 -19.00 -3.24
CA GLY A 107 -4.54 -18.86 -2.45
C GLY A 107 -5.11 -20.22 -1.98
N PHE A 108 -5.90 -20.18 -0.92
CA PHE A 108 -6.56 -21.36 -0.36
C PHE A 108 -8.07 -21.16 -0.26
N CYS A 109 -8.87 -22.14 -0.70
CA CYS A 109 -10.32 -22.14 -0.57
C CYS A 109 -10.79 -23.32 0.28
N ARG A 110 -11.65 -23.03 1.25
CA ARG A 110 -12.26 -24.04 2.13
C ARG A 110 -13.58 -24.61 1.61
N THR A 111 -14.11 -24.06 0.52
CA THR A 111 -15.39 -24.48 -0.05
C THR A 111 -15.25 -24.91 -1.50
N GLN A 112 -16.03 -25.90 -1.91
CA GLN A 112 -16.16 -26.30 -3.31
C GLN A 112 -17.37 -25.61 -4.00
N LYS A 113 -18.03 -24.68 -3.31
CA LYS A 113 -19.23 -23.98 -3.81
C LYS A 113 -18.95 -22.60 -4.40
N ALA A 114 -17.69 -22.18 -4.41
CA ALA A 114 -17.27 -20.89 -4.96
C ALA A 114 -15.86 -20.99 -5.57
N PRO A 115 -15.51 -20.14 -6.54
CA PRO A 115 -14.15 -20.02 -7.02
C PRO A 115 -13.16 -19.67 -5.91
N LEU A 116 -11.93 -20.13 -6.06
CA LEU A 116 -10.82 -19.75 -5.19
C LEU A 116 -10.53 -18.24 -5.32
N THR A 117 -10.45 -17.55 -4.19
CA THR A 117 -10.00 -16.16 -4.19
C THR A 117 -8.49 -16.12 -4.34
N GLN A 118 -8.01 -15.41 -5.37
CA GLN A 118 -6.59 -15.28 -5.71
C GLN A 118 -6.14 -13.82 -5.77
N TYR A 119 -6.90 -12.91 -5.16
CA TYR A 119 -6.54 -11.49 -5.19
C TYR A 119 -7.07 -10.73 -3.97
N GLU A 120 -6.38 -9.63 -3.69
CA GLU A 120 -6.87 -8.54 -2.85
C GLU A 120 -6.75 -7.23 -3.63
N PRO A 121 -7.83 -6.43 -3.72
CA PRO A 121 -7.76 -5.13 -4.37
C PRO A 121 -7.14 -4.09 -3.43
N PHE A 122 -6.47 -3.09 -4.01
CA PHE A 122 -6.11 -1.87 -3.31
C PHE A 122 -6.41 -0.64 -4.17
N LEU A 123 -6.99 0.36 -3.54
CA LEU A 123 -7.40 1.59 -4.19
C LEU A 123 -6.27 2.61 -4.12
N TRP A 124 -6.03 3.29 -5.22
CA TRP A 124 -5.18 4.45 -5.29
C TRP A 124 -6.01 5.70 -5.57
N PHE A 125 -5.98 6.62 -4.62
CA PHE A 125 -6.56 7.96 -4.75
C PHE A 125 -5.49 9.01 -4.43
N SER A 126 -5.65 10.23 -4.95
CA SER A 126 -4.83 11.39 -4.61
C SER A 126 -5.69 12.51 -4.04
N LYS A 127 -5.09 13.39 -3.22
CA LYS A 127 -5.77 14.57 -2.72
C LYS A 127 -6.01 15.57 -3.85
N SER A 128 -5.00 15.83 -4.69
CA SER A 128 -5.11 16.70 -5.87
C SER A 128 -5.58 15.95 -7.11
N ASN A 129 -6.33 16.65 -7.97
CA ASN A 129 -6.63 16.17 -9.33
C ASN A 129 -5.57 16.56 -10.36
N LYS A 130 -4.56 17.37 -9.98
CA LYS A 130 -3.53 17.92 -10.88
C LYS A 130 -2.13 17.39 -10.59
N LYS A 131 -1.83 17.06 -9.33
CA LYS A 131 -0.49 16.62 -8.91
C LYS A 131 -0.60 15.38 -8.03
N TRP A 132 0.23 14.41 -8.30
CA TRP A 132 0.43 13.18 -7.52
C TRP A 132 1.75 12.52 -7.93
N THR A 133 2.29 11.69 -7.07
CA THR A 133 3.50 10.91 -7.36
C THR A 133 3.16 9.56 -7.97
N TYR A 134 3.81 9.22 -9.09
CA TYR A 134 3.90 7.86 -9.64
C TYR A 134 5.22 7.67 -10.36
N ASN A 135 6.12 6.89 -9.76
CA ASN A 135 7.48 6.64 -10.25
C ASN A 135 7.47 5.47 -11.24
N VAL A 136 6.95 5.69 -12.44
CA VAL A 136 6.70 4.64 -13.44
C VAL A 136 7.95 3.82 -13.78
N ASP A 137 9.12 4.45 -13.83
CA ASP A 137 10.36 3.79 -14.25
C ASP A 137 10.95 2.88 -13.16
N ASP A 138 10.63 3.13 -11.88
CA ASP A 138 11.10 2.32 -10.76
C ASP A 138 10.35 0.98 -10.61
N VAL A 139 9.18 0.89 -11.23
CA VAL A 139 8.29 -0.27 -11.12
C VAL A 139 7.98 -0.93 -12.46
N ARG A 140 8.82 -0.65 -13.48
CA ARG A 140 8.71 -1.35 -14.76
C ARG A 140 8.94 -2.85 -14.59
N ILE A 141 8.34 -3.62 -15.47
CA ILE A 141 8.43 -5.07 -15.50
C ILE A 141 9.07 -5.54 -16.82
N PRO A 142 9.70 -6.72 -16.85
CA PRO A 142 10.19 -7.29 -18.10
C PRO A 142 9.09 -7.39 -19.16
N TYR A 143 9.43 -7.17 -20.43
CA TYR A 143 8.48 -7.42 -21.52
C TYR A 143 8.11 -8.89 -21.59
N LYS A 144 6.81 -9.19 -21.53
CA LYS A 144 6.30 -10.57 -21.69
C LYS A 144 6.41 -11.09 -23.12
N SER A 145 6.25 -10.19 -24.12
CA SER A 145 6.32 -10.55 -25.54
C SER A 145 7.66 -10.08 -26.11
N THR A 146 8.55 -11.04 -26.36
CA THR A 146 9.85 -10.81 -27.03
C THR A 146 9.68 -10.47 -28.51
N ASP A 147 8.59 -10.87 -29.15
CA ASP A 147 8.32 -10.56 -30.56
C ASP A 147 8.13 -9.06 -30.80
N ARG A 148 7.54 -8.35 -29.84
CA ARG A 148 7.45 -6.88 -29.88
C ARG A 148 8.81 -6.18 -29.87
N LEU A 149 9.82 -6.81 -29.30
CA LEU A 149 11.18 -6.27 -29.25
C LEU A 149 11.95 -6.52 -30.56
N LYS A 150 11.60 -7.58 -31.28
CA LYS A 150 12.27 -8.01 -32.53
C LYS A 150 11.65 -7.39 -33.77
N ASN A 151 10.34 -7.16 -33.77
CA ASN A 151 9.59 -6.67 -34.92
C ASN A 151 9.15 -5.22 -34.71
N PRO A 152 9.39 -4.32 -35.69
CA PRO A 152 8.99 -2.93 -35.54
C PRO A 152 7.46 -2.80 -35.51
N ILE A 153 6.94 -2.11 -34.49
CA ILE A 153 5.53 -1.78 -34.32
C ILE A 153 5.35 -0.30 -34.65
N TYR A 154 4.32 0.01 -35.43
CA TYR A 154 3.97 1.38 -35.76
C TYR A 154 2.58 1.73 -35.23
N TYR A 155 2.43 2.94 -34.75
CA TYR A 155 1.14 3.50 -34.33
C TYR A 155 0.95 4.90 -34.93
N LYS A 156 -0.27 5.42 -34.90
CA LYS A 156 -0.55 6.81 -35.25
C LYS A 156 -0.54 7.66 -34.00
N ASN A 157 0.25 8.73 -34.00
CA ASN A 157 0.24 9.72 -32.93
C ASN A 157 -1.04 10.60 -32.98
N SER A 158 -1.18 11.56 -32.06
CA SER A 158 -2.33 12.48 -32.01
C SER A 158 -2.50 13.36 -33.24
N LYS A 159 -1.45 13.50 -34.07
CA LYS A 159 -1.48 14.23 -35.36
C LYS A 159 -1.76 13.33 -36.56
N GLY A 160 -2.00 12.02 -36.33
CA GLY A 160 -2.23 11.04 -37.38
C GLY A 160 -0.97 10.52 -38.10
N GLU A 161 0.22 10.94 -37.67
CA GLU A 161 1.49 10.54 -38.27
C GLU A 161 1.86 9.12 -37.80
N LYS A 162 2.42 8.33 -38.76
CA LYS A 162 2.90 6.98 -38.48
C LYS A 162 4.25 7.04 -37.72
N VAL A 163 4.26 6.64 -36.47
CA VAL A 163 5.44 6.66 -35.58
C VAL A 163 5.83 5.23 -35.24
N LYS A 164 7.13 4.93 -35.26
CA LYS A 164 7.68 3.66 -34.81
C LYS A 164 7.66 3.63 -33.28
N TRP A 165 7.11 2.56 -32.73
CA TRP A 165 7.21 2.33 -31.27
C TRP A 165 8.62 1.86 -30.92
N GLU A 166 9.24 2.52 -29.97
CA GLU A 166 10.52 2.10 -29.42
C GLU A 166 10.32 1.56 -27.99
N PRO A 167 10.80 0.34 -27.69
CA PRO A 167 10.69 -0.21 -26.37
C PRO A 167 11.51 0.58 -25.36
N ASN A 168 10.95 0.84 -24.19
CA ASN A 168 11.71 1.46 -23.10
C ASN A 168 12.76 0.46 -22.59
N PRO A 169 14.06 0.84 -22.50
CA PRO A 169 15.13 -0.07 -22.05
C PRO A 169 14.94 -0.58 -20.61
N LEU A 170 14.22 0.15 -19.77
CA LEU A 170 13.89 -0.26 -18.39
C LEU A 170 12.76 -1.28 -18.32
N GLY A 171 12.10 -1.61 -19.45
CA GLY A 171 11.02 -2.58 -19.49
C GLY A 171 9.64 -1.98 -19.75
N ALA A 172 8.63 -2.82 -19.71
CA ALA A 172 7.23 -2.46 -19.90
C ALA A 172 6.68 -1.68 -18.69
N MET A 173 5.77 -0.76 -18.94
CA MET A 173 5.02 -0.14 -17.87
C MET A 173 4.21 -1.21 -17.11
N ARG A 174 4.28 -1.21 -15.77
CA ARG A 174 3.50 -2.12 -14.94
C ARG A 174 1.99 -1.83 -15.14
N GLY A 175 1.23 -2.90 -15.25
CA GLY A 175 -0.24 -2.84 -15.23
C GLY A 175 -0.78 -2.74 -13.79
N ASP A 176 -2.09 -2.73 -13.69
CA ASP A 176 -2.83 -2.68 -12.42
C ASP A 176 -2.99 -4.05 -11.74
N VAL A 177 -2.47 -5.11 -12.32
CA VAL A 177 -2.36 -6.44 -11.70
C VAL A 177 -0.93 -6.68 -11.22
N TRP A 178 -0.77 -6.82 -9.90
CA TRP A 178 0.50 -6.91 -9.19
C TRP A 178 0.67 -8.34 -8.67
N ALA A 179 1.44 -9.15 -9.39
CA ALA A 179 1.64 -10.55 -9.05
C ALA A 179 2.76 -10.70 -8.02
N PHE A 180 2.39 -11.03 -6.78
CA PHE A 180 3.28 -11.32 -5.66
C PHE A 180 2.71 -12.48 -4.86
N PRO A 181 3.52 -13.45 -4.42
CA PRO A 181 3.04 -14.57 -3.61
C PRO A 181 2.57 -14.07 -2.23
N THR A 182 1.64 -14.80 -1.61
CA THR A 182 1.38 -14.68 -0.16
C THR A 182 2.53 -15.29 0.63
N LEU A 183 2.60 -15.01 1.92
CA LEU A 183 3.62 -15.56 2.82
C LEU A 183 3.34 -17.03 3.22
N ALA A 184 2.59 -17.77 2.42
CA ALA A 184 2.33 -19.18 2.63
C ALA A 184 3.52 -20.02 2.14
N GLY A 185 3.94 -20.96 3.00
CA GLY A 185 5.01 -21.91 2.67
C GLY A 185 6.34 -21.67 3.38
N LYS A 186 7.22 -22.67 3.30
CA LYS A 186 8.50 -22.69 4.03
C LYS A 186 9.52 -21.63 3.55
N VAL A 187 9.38 -21.15 2.31
CA VAL A 187 10.27 -20.15 1.71
C VAL A 187 10.16 -18.81 2.45
N PHE A 188 9.02 -18.51 3.04
CA PHE A 188 8.74 -17.25 3.72
C PHE A 188 8.88 -17.33 5.25
N LYS A 189 9.46 -18.41 5.79
CA LYS A 189 9.57 -18.63 7.25
C LYS A 189 10.29 -17.49 7.99
N ASP A 190 11.25 -16.84 7.34
CA ASP A 190 12.08 -15.79 7.96
C ASP A 190 11.39 -14.40 7.90
N GLU A 191 10.46 -14.21 6.95
CA GLU A 191 9.65 -12.99 6.84
C GLU A 191 8.33 -13.10 7.62
N ARG A 192 7.74 -14.32 7.61
CA ARG A 192 6.40 -14.56 8.14
C ARG A 192 6.38 -14.47 9.67
N THR A 193 5.39 -13.74 10.19
CA THR A 193 5.06 -13.69 11.62
C THR A 193 3.76 -14.46 11.91
N GLU A 194 3.33 -14.43 13.17
CA GLU A 194 2.02 -14.96 13.59
C GLU A 194 0.83 -14.05 13.20
N HIS A 195 1.10 -12.86 12.67
CA HIS A 195 0.03 -11.92 12.30
C HIS A 195 -0.83 -12.51 11.16
N PRO A 196 -2.17 -12.55 11.32
CA PRO A 196 -3.05 -13.34 10.44
C PRO A 196 -3.17 -12.80 9.01
N THR A 197 -2.85 -11.53 8.80
CA THR A 197 -3.03 -10.83 7.51
C THR A 197 -1.76 -10.08 7.06
N GLN A 198 -0.58 -10.53 7.49
CA GLN A 198 0.68 -9.88 7.10
C GLN A 198 0.83 -9.79 5.58
N LYS A 199 1.11 -8.58 5.07
CA LYS A 199 1.42 -8.37 3.65
C LYS A 199 2.88 -8.70 3.34
N PRO A 200 3.20 -9.22 2.13
CA PRO A 200 4.58 -9.50 1.72
C PRO A 200 5.40 -8.20 1.60
N GLU A 201 6.62 -8.22 2.11
CA GLU A 201 7.57 -7.10 2.00
C GLU A 201 7.87 -6.76 0.54
N SER A 202 7.94 -7.75 -0.34
CA SER A 202 8.14 -7.55 -1.78
C SER A 202 7.05 -6.69 -2.41
N LEU A 203 5.77 -6.91 -2.04
CA LEU A 203 4.64 -6.11 -2.51
C LEU A 203 4.70 -4.69 -1.94
N ILE A 204 4.88 -4.54 -0.63
CA ILE A 204 4.89 -3.24 0.05
C ILE A 204 6.08 -2.39 -0.43
N THR A 205 7.26 -2.98 -0.62
CA THR A 205 8.43 -2.29 -1.18
C THR A 205 8.15 -1.73 -2.59
N GLU A 206 7.53 -2.53 -3.46
CA GLU A 206 7.19 -2.06 -4.81
C GLU A 206 6.12 -0.96 -4.80
N ILE A 207 5.16 -1.01 -3.87
CA ILE A 207 4.17 0.07 -3.68
C ILE A 207 4.87 1.34 -3.19
N ILE A 208 5.78 1.26 -2.22
CA ILE A 208 6.57 2.41 -1.77
C ILE A 208 7.34 3.01 -2.94
N LYS A 209 8.04 2.21 -3.73
CA LYS A 209 8.77 2.67 -4.92
C LYS A 209 7.86 3.39 -5.92
N ALA A 210 6.66 2.88 -6.13
CA ALA A 210 5.70 3.47 -7.06
C ALA A 210 5.18 4.84 -6.63
N TYR A 211 4.92 5.03 -5.33
CA TYR A 211 4.09 6.14 -4.85
C TYR A 211 4.78 7.08 -3.85
N CYS A 212 5.97 6.74 -3.33
CA CYS A 212 6.73 7.63 -2.47
C CYS A 212 7.43 8.73 -3.30
N PRO A 213 7.36 9.99 -2.91
CA PRO A 213 8.11 11.07 -3.57
C PRO A 213 9.60 10.82 -3.61
N LYS A 214 10.26 11.44 -4.58
CA LYS A 214 11.71 11.44 -4.73
C LYS A 214 12.28 12.83 -4.61
N SER A 215 13.48 12.92 -4.04
CA SER A 215 14.32 14.10 -4.12
C SER A 215 14.87 14.29 -5.55
N ASP A 216 15.41 15.47 -5.84
CA ASP A 216 16.08 15.77 -7.12
C ASP A 216 17.26 14.83 -7.41
N LYS A 217 17.82 14.19 -6.39
CA LYS A 217 18.88 13.19 -6.51
C LYS A 217 18.37 11.78 -6.79
N GLY A 218 17.06 11.59 -6.92
CA GLY A 218 16.43 10.31 -7.22
C GLY A 218 16.22 9.37 -6.01
N PHE A 219 16.55 9.79 -4.78
CA PHE A 219 16.27 9.01 -3.57
C PHE A 219 14.83 9.19 -3.13
N TYR A 220 14.19 8.12 -2.66
CA TYR A 220 12.87 8.25 -2.02
C TYR A 220 12.99 9.09 -0.77
N GLU A 221 12.20 10.16 -0.71
CA GLU A 221 12.20 11.12 0.37
C GLU A 221 10.78 11.65 0.59
N GLY A 222 10.13 11.15 1.61
CA GLY A 222 8.76 11.51 1.95
C GLY A 222 8.35 10.93 3.29
N THR A 223 7.19 11.31 3.79
CA THR A 223 6.59 10.76 5.01
C THR A 223 5.46 9.82 4.64
N ILE A 224 5.54 8.57 5.09
CA ILE A 224 4.52 7.52 4.86
C ILE A 224 3.82 7.20 6.17
N LEU A 225 2.50 7.14 6.13
CA LEU A 225 1.66 6.79 7.29
C LEU A 225 0.93 5.46 7.04
N ASP A 226 0.98 4.58 8.03
CA ASP A 226 0.12 3.40 8.14
C ASP A 226 -0.64 3.42 9.46
N PRO A 227 -1.93 3.76 9.48
CA PRO A 227 -2.75 3.77 10.69
C PRO A 227 -3.06 2.39 11.27
N PHE A 228 -2.76 1.30 10.55
CA PHE A 228 -3.07 -0.09 10.94
C PHE A 228 -1.85 -0.98 10.68
N HIS A 229 -0.77 -0.68 11.43
CA HIS A 229 0.58 -1.15 11.13
C HIS A 229 0.80 -2.66 11.29
N GLY A 230 -0.03 -3.32 12.12
CA GLY A 230 0.02 -4.75 12.34
C GLY A 230 1.42 -5.24 12.73
N SER A 231 1.93 -6.21 11.97
CA SER A 231 3.27 -6.77 12.18
C SER A 231 4.44 -5.88 11.71
N GLY A 232 4.19 -4.63 11.29
CA GLY A 232 5.24 -3.67 10.97
C GLY A 232 5.84 -3.76 9.57
N THR A 233 5.17 -4.37 8.60
CA THR A 233 5.76 -4.58 7.26
C THR A 233 6.15 -3.27 6.57
N LEU A 234 5.34 -2.20 6.69
CA LEU A 234 5.69 -0.90 6.12
C LEU A 234 7.00 -0.37 6.72
N GLY A 235 7.12 -0.34 8.04
CA GLY A 235 8.33 0.15 8.72
C GLY A 235 9.58 -0.62 8.30
N VAL A 236 9.47 -1.97 8.28
CA VAL A 236 10.53 -2.85 7.80
C VAL A 236 10.98 -2.51 6.38
N CYS A 237 10.04 -2.30 5.45
CA CYS A 237 10.35 -1.93 4.07
C CYS A 237 11.00 -0.54 3.98
N CYS A 238 10.53 0.43 4.76
CA CYS A 238 11.12 1.76 4.82
C CYS A 238 12.57 1.72 5.34
N GLU A 239 12.83 0.99 6.43
CA GLU A 239 14.19 0.87 6.99
C GLU A 239 15.14 0.13 6.04
N LYS A 240 14.68 -0.92 5.35
CA LYS A 240 15.47 -1.58 4.30
C LYS A 240 15.80 -0.66 3.12
N LEU A 241 14.91 0.24 2.73
CA LEU A 241 15.19 1.24 1.71
C LEU A 241 16.14 2.32 2.26
N ASN A 242 15.95 2.78 3.50
CA ASN A 242 16.81 3.76 4.15
C ASN A 242 18.26 3.27 4.28
N SER A 243 18.47 1.98 4.56
CA SER A 243 19.81 1.36 4.57
C SER A 243 20.51 1.40 3.18
N GLN A 244 19.75 1.58 2.10
CA GLN A 244 20.25 1.77 0.74
C GLN A 244 20.48 3.26 0.38
N GLY A 245 20.36 4.17 1.35
CA GLY A 245 20.60 5.61 1.18
C GLY A 245 19.36 6.45 0.94
N HIS A 246 18.16 5.86 0.97
CA HIS A 246 16.90 6.60 0.94
C HIS A 246 16.65 7.33 2.27
N LYS A 247 15.67 8.27 2.31
CA LYS A 247 15.35 9.10 3.48
C LYS A 247 13.85 9.13 3.74
N ILE A 248 13.25 7.96 3.81
CA ILE A 248 11.83 7.80 4.05
C ILE A 248 11.56 7.95 5.55
N LYS A 249 10.72 8.91 5.92
CA LYS A 249 10.11 8.96 7.25
C LYS A 249 8.85 8.12 7.22
N TRP A 250 8.61 7.38 8.28
CA TRP A 250 7.40 6.59 8.37
C TRP A 250 6.78 6.67 9.77
N ILE A 251 5.46 6.53 9.82
CA ILE A 251 4.66 6.52 11.04
C ILE A 251 3.75 5.30 10.92
N GLY A 252 3.91 4.35 11.83
CA GLY A 252 3.08 3.17 11.93
C GLY A 252 2.32 3.16 13.23
N ILE A 253 0.99 3.09 13.19
CA ILE A 253 0.15 3.03 14.39
C ILE A 253 -0.41 1.62 14.52
N GLU A 254 -0.26 1.04 15.70
CA GLU A 254 -0.81 -0.28 16.01
C GLU A 254 -1.48 -0.26 17.38
N LEU A 255 -2.71 -0.79 17.44
CA LEU A 255 -3.52 -0.80 18.65
C LEU A 255 -3.04 -1.86 19.65
N GLU A 256 -2.79 -3.06 19.16
CA GLU A 256 -2.56 -4.22 19.99
C GLU A 256 -1.10 -4.34 20.39
N LYS A 257 -0.84 -4.34 21.71
CA LYS A 257 0.51 -4.47 22.27
C LYS A 257 1.28 -5.67 21.71
N LYS A 258 0.62 -6.80 21.51
CA LYS A 258 1.22 -8.00 20.92
C LYS A 258 1.82 -7.70 19.55
N TRP A 259 1.10 -7.00 18.69
CA TRP A 259 1.56 -6.69 17.33
C TRP A 259 2.59 -5.57 17.33
N CYS A 260 2.49 -4.62 18.25
CA CYS A 260 3.56 -3.65 18.49
C CYS A 260 4.89 -4.35 18.83
N ASP A 261 4.87 -5.34 19.70
CA ASP A 261 6.07 -6.07 20.08
C ASP A 261 6.65 -6.86 18.91
N VAL A 262 5.79 -7.54 18.11
CA VAL A 262 6.20 -8.23 16.90
C VAL A 262 6.82 -7.25 15.87
N ALA A 263 6.19 -6.09 15.65
CA ALA A 263 6.73 -5.07 14.76
C ALA A 263 8.08 -4.53 15.22
N LYS A 264 8.22 -4.27 16.52
CA LYS A 264 9.47 -3.83 17.13
C LYS A 264 10.59 -4.84 16.93
N ASP A 265 10.34 -6.13 17.24
CA ASP A 265 11.32 -7.19 17.07
C ASP A 265 11.81 -7.33 15.61
N ARG A 266 10.93 -7.10 14.65
CA ARG A 266 11.30 -7.10 13.21
C ARG A 266 12.17 -5.90 12.85
N LEU A 267 11.84 -4.72 13.36
CA LEU A 267 12.59 -3.49 13.12
C LEU A 267 13.98 -3.55 13.75
N ASP A 268 14.08 -4.01 15.00
CA ASP A 268 15.34 -4.15 15.73
C ASP A 268 16.33 -5.09 15.00
N LYS A 269 15.82 -6.17 14.38
CA LYS A 269 16.65 -7.06 13.56
C LYS A 269 17.26 -6.38 12.33
N ILE A 270 16.57 -5.42 11.74
CA ILE A 270 17.11 -4.68 10.57
C ILE A 270 18.14 -3.67 11.03
N LEU A 271 17.84 -2.91 12.09
CA LEU A 271 18.73 -1.88 12.61
C LEU A 271 20.04 -2.45 13.18
N THR A 272 20.06 -3.73 13.58
CA THR A 272 21.29 -4.43 14.03
C THR A 272 22.14 -4.96 12.86
N LEU A 273 21.62 -5.01 11.65
CA LEU A 273 22.34 -5.49 10.45
C LEU A 273 22.94 -4.36 9.60
N VAL A 274 22.67 -3.11 9.97
CA VAL A 274 23.17 -1.88 9.34
C VAL A 274 24.20 -1.21 10.23
#